data_257e64aa437acd480a4bb4f9ffd92c76
#
_entry.id   257e64aa437acd480a4bb4f9ffd92c76
#
_cell.length_a   1.000
_cell.length_b   1.000
_cell.length_c   1.000
_cell.angle_alpha   90.00
_cell.angle_beta   90.00
_cell.angle_gamma   90.00
#
_symmetry.space_group_name_H-M   'P 1'
#
loop_
_entity.id
_entity.type
_entity.pdbx_description
1 polymer ?
#
loop_
_entity_poly.entity_id
_entity_poly.type
_entity_poly.pdbx_seq_one_letter_code
_entity_poly.pdbx_strand_id
1 'polypeptide(L)'
;MFTVVDFNNFWSPSGGGVRRYHLQKMAFYEQQSDVLEVFVMPDSKTYTEVRSKGLIIEHVEAFRFPGNWEYRFMWKRNQIAPVLEKYKPDIIEVGSPYILPTAVRHAAKRVSPNSKLVGFWHADFPVTYVGRPVAKKFGAGVGTFARKEAFWYARKEFKGYDCIQASSKEAMARLRKNGLPDPRWIPLGCDINMFSPTKRDESLVNELKAGNPERLTLFFPHRHCNEKGIDLLLGAYDILSKKLGHEPAIVFAGTGPSLPLVQETANKYEHVRYVGFINSIDEMARYYASVDIGLALSGWETFGLSILESMASGNALVGASAGAAFEHVTESGAGTILKERTPEALADAIVELYHSDMQAMKRKARTYAEKFSWDDCFSRQLELYTQISNKVSSK
;
A
#
# COMPACT_ATOMS: atom_id res chain seq x y z
N MET A 1 1.77 -14.61 28.04
CA MET A 1 1.57 -14.50 26.59
C MET A 1 1.49 -13.02 26.27
N PHE A 2 2.33 -12.53 25.38
CA PHE A 2 2.33 -11.13 24.96
C PHE A 2 1.09 -10.86 24.11
N THR A 3 0.31 -9.82 24.42
CA THR A 3 -0.99 -9.59 23.80
C THR A 3 -1.03 -8.25 23.07
N VAL A 4 -1.38 -8.29 21.81
CA VAL A 4 -1.59 -7.14 20.94
C VAL A 4 -3.06 -7.04 20.56
N VAL A 5 -3.68 -5.86 20.69
CA VAL A 5 -5.03 -5.59 20.20
C VAL A 5 -4.93 -4.55 19.09
N ASP A 6 -5.33 -4.91 17.88
CA ASP A 6 -5.29 -4.06 16.68
C ASP A 6 -6.68 -3.58 16.30
N PHE A 7 -6.94 -2.28 16.45
CA PHE A 7 -8.19 -1.64 16.04
C PHE A 7 -8.06 -1.01 14.65
N ASN A 8 -8.88 -1.46 13.71
CA ASN A 8 -8.86 -0.90 12.36
C ASN A 8 -10.26 -0.67 11.78
N ASN A 9 -10.54 0.58 11.35
CA ASN A 9 -11.78 0.94 10.65
C ASN A 9 -11.69 0.75 9.12
N PHE A 10 -10.50 0.48 8.57
CA PHE A 10 -10.29 0.34 7.12
C PHE A 10 -10.37 -1.10 6.61
N TRP A 11 -11.11 -1.94 7.32
CA TRP A 11 -11.43 -3.27 6.84
C TRP A 11 -12.59 -3.23 5.85
N SER A 12 -12.36 -3.73 4.63
CA SER A 12 -13.39 -3.93 3.61
C SER A 12 -13.10 -5.21 2.83
N PRO A 13 -14.13 -6.00 2.46
CA PRO A 13 -13.95 -7.20 1.64
C PRO A 13 -13.28 -6.93 0.27
N SER A 14 -13.52 -5.74 -0.30
CA SER A 14 -12.91 -5.26 -1.55
C SER A 14 -11.66 -4.41 -1.34
N GLY A 15 -11.20 -4.27 -0.09
CA GLY A 15 -10.05 -3.43 0.29
C GLY A 15 -8.75 -3.87 -0.40
N GLY A 16 -7.95 -2.90 -0.87
CA GLY A 16 -6.68 -3.13 -1.53
C GLY A 16 -5.53 -3.48 -0.57
N GLY A 17 -4.48 -2.65 -0.57
CA GLY A 17 -3.25 -2.89 0.19
C GLY A 17 -3.45 -3.04 1.71
N VAL A 18 -4.37 -2.27 2.32
CA VAL A 18 -4.65 -2.36 3.77
C VAL A 18 -5.24 -3.73 4.14
N ARG A 19 -6.20 -4.22 3.33
CA ARG A 19 -6.77 -5.56 3.54
C ARG A 19 -5.68 -6.64 3.40
N ARG A 20 -4.83 -6.54 2.38
CA ARG A 20 -3.73 -7.49 2.16
C ARG A 20 -2.77 -7.50 3.35
N TYR A 21 -2.38 -6.33 3.84
CA TYR A 21 -1.55 -6.23 5.05
C TYR A 21 -2.16 -6.97 6.24
N HIS A 22 -3.44 -6.75 6.55
CA HIS A 22 -4.10 -7.43 7.66
C HIS A 22 -4.24 -8.93 7.47
N LEU A 23 -4.52 -9.40 6.24
CA LEU A 23 -4.57 -10.84 5.97
C LEU A 23 -3.20 -11.51 6.20
N GLN A 24 -2.12 -10.87 5.78
CA GLN A 24 -0.75 -11.37 6.01
C GLN A 24 -0.37 -11.30 7.50
N LYS A 25 -0.77 -10.23 8.19
CA LYS A 25 -0.58 -10.08 9.63
C LYS A 25 -1.30 -11.20 10.39
N MET A 26 -2.56 -11.46 10.07
CA MET A 26 -3.32 -12.56 10.65
C MET A 26 -2.64 -13.91 10.41
N ALA A 27 -2.21 -14.20 9.17
CA ALA A 27 -1.53 -15.46 8.83
C ALA A 27 -0.22 -15.64 9.61
N PHE A 28 0.53 -14.57 9.84
CA PHE A 28 1.74 -14.59 10.66
C PHE A 28 1.43 -14.92 12.12
N TYR A 29 0.46 -14.21 12.73
CA TYR A 29 0.11 -14.42 14.13
C TYR A 29 -0.61 -15.74 14.39
N GLU A 30 -1.33 -16.28 13.42
CA GLU A 30 -1.98 -17.59 13.53
C GLU A 30 -0.99 -18.73 13.82
N GLN A 31 0.28 -18.54 13.42
CA GLN A 31 1.38 -19.47 13.64
C GLN A 31 2.15 -19.23 14.95
N GLN A 32 1.89 -18.14 15.68
CA GLN A 32 2.56 -17.82 16.93
C GLN A 32 1.95 -18.59 18.11
N SER A 33 2.78 -19.00 19.07
CA SER A 33 2.33 -19.72 20.26
C SER A 33 2.44 -18.91 21.57
N ASP A 34 3.26 -17.88 21.57
CA ASP A 34 3.63 -17.05 22.73
C ASP A 34 3.13 -15.59 22.62
N VAL A 35 2.60 -15.21 21.46
CA VAL A 35 1.96 -13.92 21.19
C VAL A 35 0.52 -14.12 20.80
N LEU A 36 -0.38 -13.30 21.32
CA LEU A 36 -1.79 -13.24 20.92
C LEU A 36 -2.05 -11.92 20.19
N GLU A 37 -2.45 -12.01 18.94
CA GLU A 37 -3.06 -10.90 18.20
C GLU A 37 -4.57 -10.98 18.32
N VAL A 38 -5.19 -9.88 18.74
CA VAL A 38 -6.64 -9.68 18.72
C VAL A 38 -6.96 -8.63 17.68
N PHE A 39 -7.36 -9.06 16.51
CA PHE A 39 -7.75 -8.15 15.45
C PHE A 39 -9.19 -7.70 15.62
N VAL A 40 -9.41 -6.41 15.82
CA VAL A 40 -10.74 -5.82 16.07
C VAL A 40 -11.23 -5.14 14.82
N MET A 41 -12.25 -5.72 14.20
CA MET A 41 -12.83 -5.15 12.98
C MET A 41 -14.31 -4.80 13.14
N PRO A 42 -14.74 -3.70 12.49
CA PRO A 42 -16.13 -3.30 12.50
C PRO A 42 -16.99 -4.24 11.67
N ASP A 43 -18.14 -4.66 12.24
CA ASP A 43 -19.09 -5.56 11.56
C ASP A 43 -20.55 -5.11 11.78
N SER A 44 -21.48 -5.90 11.29
CA SER A 44 -22.93 -5.74 11.47
C SER A 44 -23.41 -6.26 12.84
N LYS A 45 -22.63 -7.14 13.47
CA LYS A 45 -22.93 -7.79 14.77
C LYS A 45 -21.65 -7.92 15.57
N THR A 46 -21.80 -8.01 16.91
CA THR A 46 -20.66 -8.27 17.78
C THR A 46 -20.57 -9.78 18.06
N TYR A 47 -19.41 -10.37 17.76
CA TYR A 47 -19.08 -11.76 18.07
C TYR A 47 -17.56 -11.97 18.04
N THR A 48 -17.10 -13.09 18.60
CA THR A 48 -15.68 -13.47 18.65
C THR A 48 -15.44 -14.68 17.75
N GLU A 49 -14.42 -14.65 16.94
CA GLU A 49 -13.92 -15.77 16.15
C GLU A 49 -12.51 -16.16 16.63
N VAL A 50 -12.34 -17.36 17.17
CA VAL A 50 -11.04 -17.88 17.62
C VAL A 50 -10.45 -18.69 16.45
N ARG A 51 -9.35 -18.21 15.87
CA ARG A 51 -8.65 -18.86 14.76
C ARG A 51 -7.60 -19.85 15.25
N SER A 52 -6.77 -19.41 16.22
CA SER A 52 -5.71 -20.20 16.81
C SER A 52 -5.40 -19.69 18.21
N LYS A 53 -4.33 -20.22 18.83
CA LYS A 53 -3.78 -19.67 20.09
C LYS A 53 -3.19 -18.27 19.90
N GLY A 54 -2.67 -17.98 18.72
CA GLY A 54 -2.02 -16.70 18.40
C GLY A 54 -2.94 -15.68 17.73
N LEU A 55 -4.18 -16.06 17.33
CA LEU A 55 -5.08 -15.17 16.60
C LEU A 55 -6.55 -15.29 17.04
N ILE A 56 -7.12 -14.16 17.43
CA ILE A 56 -8.56 -13.97 17.68
C ILE A 56 -9.04 -12.80 16.83
N ILE A 57 -10.22 -12.91 16.27
CA ILE A 57 -10.91 -11.82 15.56
C ILE A 57 -12.12 -11.41 16.37
N GLU A 58 -12.13 -10.15 16.82
CA GLU A 58 -13.28 -9.53 17.48
C GLU A 58 -14.07 -8.72 16.45
N HIS A 59 -15.24 -9.19 16.12
CA HIS A 59 -16.20 -8.46 15.33
C HIS A 59 -17.00 -7.53 16.25
N VAL A 60 -16.99 -6.24 15.95
CA VAL A 60 -17.67 -5.24 16.77
C VAL A 60 -18.73 -4.55 15.95
N GLU A 61 -19.99 -4.59 16.42
CA GLU A 61 -21.07 -3.90 15.75
C GLU A 61 -20.76 -2.41 15.61
N ALA A 62 -20.77 -1.93 14.36
CA ALA A 62 -20.37 -0.60 14.02
C ALA A 62 -21.24 0.01 12.92
N PHE A 63 -21.33 1.34 12.95
CA PHE A 63 -22.15 2.11 12.04
C PHE A 63 -21.55 2.12 10.62
N ARG A 64 -22.40 1.98 9.59
CA ARG A 64 -21.97 2.16 8.20
C ARG A 64 -21.73 3.64 7.90
N PHE A 65 -20.64 3.93 7.19
CA PHE A 65 -20.33 5.30 6.81
C PHE A 65 -21.24 5.77 5.67
N PRO A 66 -21.97 6.90 5.84
CA PRO A 66 -22.80 7.45 4.79
C PRO A 66 -21.97 7.80 3.56
N GLY A 67 -22.41 7.33 2.38
CA GLY A 67 -21.72 7.59 1.11
C GLY A 67 -20.59 6.59 0.76
N ASN A 68 -20.18 5.74 1.70
CA ASN A 68 -19.30 4.60 1.41
C ASN A 68 -19.75 3.38 2.21
N TRP A 69 -20.66 2.60 1.68
CA TRP A 69 -21.33 1.47 2.34
C TRP A 69 -20.43 0.27 2.62
N GLU A 70 -19.20 0.26 2.08
CA GLU A 70 -18.23 -0.80 2.31
C GLU A 70 -17.56 -0.70 3.69
N TYR A 71 -17.48 0.51 4.24
CA TYR A 71 -16.79 0.76 5.50
C TYR A 71 -17.77 0.98 6.66
N ARG A 72 -17.39 0.42 7.83
CA ARG A 72 -18.03 0.66 9.11
C ARG A 72 -17.04 1.34 10.05
N PHE A 73 -17.54 2.16 10.97
CA PHE A 73 -16.68 2.94 11.87
C PHE A 73 -17.00 2.67 13.33
N MET A 74 -15.97 2.30 14.07
CA MET A 74 -15.94 2.25 15.52
C MET A 74 -15.38 3.58 16.06
N TRP A 75 -16.07 4.19 17.03
CA TRP A 75 -15.55 5.36 17.75
C TRP A 75 -16.13 5.48 19.16
N LYS A 76 -17.10 4.66 19.50
CA LYS A 76 -17.78 4.72 20.80
C LYS A 76 -17.00 3.92 21.85
N ARG A 77 -16.95 4.45 23.06
CA ARG A 77 -16.29 3.78 24.17
C ARG A 77 -16.82 2.37 24.45
N ASN A 78 -18.15 2.18 24.35
CA ASN A 78 -18.79 0.88 24.55
C ASN A 78 -18.44 -0.16 23.48
N GLN A 79 -17.82 0.26 22.36
CA GLN A 79 -17.29 -0.64 21.33
C GLN A 79 -15.83 -1.05 21.63
N ILE A 80 -15.08 -0.21 22.32
CA ILE A 80 -13.63 -0.33 22.52
C ILE A 80 -13.31 -0.90 23.91
N ALA A 81 -13.89 -0.33 24.97
CA ALA A 81 -13.55 -0.70 26.35
C ALA A 81 -13.77 -2.18 26.67
N PRO A 82 -14.87 -2.85 26.25
CA PRO A 82 -15.07 -4.28 26.56
C PRO A 82 -13.96 -5.17 25.98
N VAL A 83 -13.43 -4.85 24.78
CA VAL A 83 -12.32 -5.58 24.18
C VAL A 83 -11.05 -5.41 25.02
N LEU A 84 -10.73 -4.19 25.42
CA LEU A 84 -9.55 -3.89 26.23
C LEU A 84 -9.64 -4.51 27.65
N GLU A 85 -10.82 -4.53 28.26
CA GLU A 85 -11.08 -5.17 29.56
C GLU A 85 -10.91 -6.69 29.50
N LYS A 86 -11.39 -7.29 28.39
CA LYS A 86 -11.32 -8.74 28.15
C LYS A 86 -9.89 -9.22 27.97
N TYR A 87 -9.11 -8.54 27.15
CA TYR A 87 -7.78 -9.00 26.73
C TYR A 87 -6.61 -8.39 27.49
N LYS A 88 -6.77 -7.24 28.13
CA LYS A 88 -5.72 -6.52 28.89
C LYS A 88 -4.39 -6.48 28.15
N PRO A 89 -4.34 -5.89 26.92
CA PRO A 89 -3.20 -6.01 26.04
C PRO A 89 -1.95 -5.30 26.55
N ASP A 90 -0.79 -5.80 26.16
CA ASP A 90 0.49 -5.10 26.31
C ASP A 90 0.59 -3.93 25.32
N ILE A 91 0.12 -4.17 24.08
CA ILE A 91 0.11 -3.19 22.99
C ILE A 91 -1.31 -3.01 22.46
N ILE A 92 -1.66 -1.75 22.21
CA ILE A 92 -2.88 -1.37 21.47
C ILE A 92 -2.43 -0.67 20.19
N GLU A 93 -2.63 -1.34 19.05
CA GLU A 93 -2.38 -0.76 17.73
C GLU A 93 -3.64 -0.10 17.18
N VAL A 94 -3.48 1.02 16.44
CA VAL A 94 -4.59 1.70 15.79
C VAL A 94 -4.19 2.08 14.36
N GLY A 95 -4.81 1.44 13.38
CA GLY A 95 -4.53 1.66 11.95
C GLY A 95 -5.34 2.76 11.28
N SER A 96 -6.34 3.33 11.96
CA SER A 96 -7.18 4.41 11.40
C SER A 96 -6.78 5.77 11.96
N PRO A 97 -6.56 6.81 11.13
CA PRO A 97 -6.17 8.14 11.60
C PRO A 97 -7.34 9.05 12.00
N TYR A 98 -8.59 8.58 11.94
CA TYR A 98 -9.77 9.42 12.15
C TYR A 98 -10.53 9.00 13.40
N ILE A 99 -10.65 9.89 14.39
CA ILE A 99 -11.46 9.75 15.62
C ILE A 99 -11.08 8.53 16.47
N LEU A 100 -10.81 7.38 15.86
CA LEU A 100 -10.50 6.13 16.53
C LEU A 100 -9.28 6.23 17.45
N PRO A 101 -8.17 6.90 17.10
CA PRO A 101 -7.02 7.02 18.01
C PRO A 101 -7.36 7.73 19.31
N THR A 102 -8.13 8.80 19.24
CA THR A 102 -8.60 9.51 20.44
C THR A 102 -9.56 8.66 21.28
N ALA A 103 -10.49 7.95 20.64
CA ALA A 103 -11.45 7.08 21.33
C ALA A 103 -10.74 5.91 22.05
N VAL A 104 -9.80 5.25 21.38
CA VAL A 104 -8.98 4.17 21.94
C VAL A 104 -8.13 4.66 23.11
N ARG A 105 -7.43 5.79 22.95
CA ARG A 105 -6.64 6.40 24.04
C ARG A 105 -7.48 6.70 25.28
N HIS A 106 -8.69 7.23 25.14
CA HIS A 106 -9.57 7.52 26.26
C HIS A 106 -10.10 6.24 26.94
N ALA A 107 -10.39 5.20 26.16
CA ALA A 107 -10.77 3.91 26.71
C ALA A 107 -9.58 3.27 27.45
N ALA A 108 -8.41 3.19 26.80
CA ALA A 108 -7.20 2.60 27.37
C ALA A 108 -6.79 3.21 28.70
N LYS A 109 -6.82 4.55 28.85
CA LYS A 109 -6.52 5.23 30.11
C LYS A 109 -7.37 4.77 31.31
N ARG A 110 -8.56 4.24 31.05
CA ARG A 110 -9.51 3.84 32.09
C ARG A 110 -9.44 2.35 32.40
N VAL A 111 -9.32 1.52 31.37
CA VAL A 111 -9.49 0.07 31.52
C VAL A 111 -8.20 -0.73 31.27
N SER A 112 -7.20 -0.10 30.64
CA SER A 112 -5.91 -0.73 30.34
C SER A 112 -4.76 0.29 30.39
N PRO A 113 -4.54 0.97 31.54
CA PRO A 113 -3.64 2.13 31.67
C PRO A 113 -2.16 1.79 31.44
N ASN A 114 -1.79 0.52 31.56
CA ASN A 114 -0.42 0.04 31.38
C ASN A 114 -0.09 -0.31 29.92
N SER A 115 -1.11 -0.44 29.06
CA SER A 115 -0.92 -0.75 27.64
C SER A 115 -0.21 0.39 26.91
N LYS A 116 0.66 0.04 25.96
CA LYS A 116 1.31 0.99 25.06
C LYS A 116 0.46 1.23 23.84
N LEU A 117 0.43 2.48 23.39
CA LEU A 117 -0.37 2.91 22.24
C LEU A 117 0.54 3.08 21.01
N VAL A 118 0.25 2.35 19.96
CA VAL A 118 0.98 2.38 18.68
C VAL A 118 0.03 2.77 17.57
N GLY A 119 0.41 3.77 16.77
CA GLY A 119 -0.32 4.13 15.56
C GLY A 119 0.29 3.43 14.35
N PHE A 120 -0.53 3.07 13.35
CA PHE A 120 -0.02 2.66 12.04
C PHE A 120 -0.52 3.61 10.95
N TRP A 121 0.44 4.22 10.23
CA TRP A 121 0.15 5.21 9.19
C TRP A 121 -0.02 4.54 7.82
N HIS A 122 -1.20 3.93 7.60
CA HIS A 122 -1.50 3.22 6.34
C HIS A 122 -1.60 4.13 5.12
N ALA A 123 -2.06 5.36 5.30
CA ALA A 123 -2.25 6.32 4.22
C ALA A 123 -1.89 7.74 4.67
N ASP A 124 -1.24 8.49 3.79
CA ASP A 124 -0.86 9.88 4.05
C ASP A 124 -2.04 10.83 3.76
N PHE A 125 -3.08 10.72 4.60
CA PHE A 125 -4.33 11.43 4.40
C PHE A 125 -4.18 12.97 4.34
N PRO A 126 -3.28 13.64 5.10
CA PRO A 126 -3.12 15.08 5.00
C PRO A 126 -2.65 15.53 3.61
N VAL A 127 -1.84 14.71 2.96
CA VAL A 127 -1.34 14.99 1.61
C VAL A 127 -2.33 14.55 0.56
N THR A 128 -2.73 13.27 0.59
CA THR A 128 -3.47 12.61 -0.48
C THR A 128 -4.95 13.01 -0.51
N TYR A 129 -5.60 13.05 0.66
CA TYR A 129 -7.06 13.23 0.73
C TYR A 129 -7.50 14.64 1.14
N VAL A 130 -6.59 15.46 1.67
CA VAL A 130 -6.91 16.85 2.07
C VAL A 130 -6.14 17.85 1.23
N GLY A 131 -4.83 17.91 1.34
CA GLY A 131 -4.03 18.95 0.75
C GLY A 131 -4.13 19.02 -0.78
N ARG A 132 -4.05 17.87 -1.44
CA ARG A 132 -4.08 17.78 -2.91
C ARG A 132 -5.44 18.11 -3.52
N PRO A 133 -6.58 17.55 -3.09
CA PRO A 133 -7.89 17.93 -3.64
C PRO A 133 -8.20 19.42 -3.44
N VAL A 134 -7.82 19.97 -2.27
CA VAL A 134 -7.99 21.39 -1.97
C VAL A 134 -7.10 22.25 -2.87
N ALA A 135 -5.83 21.86 -3.07
CA ALA A 135 -4.92 22.55 -3.97
C ALA A 135 -5.41 22.57 -5.42
N LYS A 136 -5.96 21.44 -5.90
CA LYS A 136 -6.52 21.33 -7.25
C LYS A 136 -7.72 22.25 -7.45
N LYS A 137 -8.55 22.43 -6.42
CA LYS A 137 -9.78 23.23 -6.50
C LYS A 137 -9.58 24.72 -6.20
N PHE A 138 -8.68 25.06 -5.26
CA PHE A 138 -8.54 26.41 -4.69
C PHE A 138 -7.12 26.98 -4.78
N GLY A 139 -6.19 26.28 -5.45
CA GLY A 139 -4.81 26.72 -5.62
C GLY A 139 -3.85 26.18 -4.54
N ALA A 140 -2.55 26.22 -4.87
CA ALA A 140 -1.47 25.59 -4.08
C ALA A 140 -1.34 26.15 -2.65
N GLY A 141 -1.57 27.47 -2.46
CA GLY A 141 -1.50 28.11 -1.14
C GLY A 141 -2.56 27.56 -0.18
N VAL A 142 -3.83 27.49 -0.64
CA VAL A 142 -4.95 26.97 0.17
C VAL A 142 -4.74 25.47 0.45
N GLY A 143 -4.27 24.71 -0.54
CA GLY A 143 -3.93 23.30 -0.35
C GLY A 143 -2.84 23.07 0.68
N THR A 144 -1.82 23.94 0.72
CA THR A 144 -0.75 23.90 1.72
C THR A 144 -1.29 24.21 3.11
N PHE A 145 -2.16 25.18 3.25
CA PHE A 145 -2.82 25.49 4.53
C PHE A 145 -3.67 24.30 5.00
N ALA A 146 -4.55 23.77 4.14
CA ALA A 146 -5.40 22.62 4.47
C ALA A 146 -4.57 21.38 4.90
N ARG A 147 -3.42 21.15 4.27
CA ARG A 147 -2.48 20.09 4.65
C ARG A 147 -1.90 20.33 6.05
N LYS A 148 -1.52 21.57 6.41
CA LYS A 148 -1.04 21.90 7.75
C LYS A 148 -2.09 21.66 8.82
N GLU A 149 -3.33 22.04 8.56
CA GLU A 149 -4.47 21.76 9.45
C GLU A 149 -4.74 20.27 9.61
N ALA A 150 -4.65 19.49 8.53
CA ALA A 150 -4.79 18.04 8.59
C ALA A 150 -3.66 17.38 9.42
N PHE A 151 -2.42 17.86 9.36
CA PHE A 151 -1.36 17.41 10.24
C PHE A 151 -1.54 17.87 11.69
N TRP A 152 -2.09 19.07 11.92
CA TRP A 152 -2.49 19.50 13.26
C TRP A 152 -3.55 18.55 13.86
N TYR A 153 -4.57 18.19 13.08
CA TYR A 153 -5.57 17.21 13.46
C TYR A 153 -4.93 15.85 13.76
N ALA A 154 -4.04 15.34 12.90
CA ALA A 154 -3.33 14.09 13.14
C ALA A 154 -2.54 14.11 14.47
N ARG A 155 -1.82 15.21 14.75
CA ARG A 155 -1.12 15.37 16.06
C ARG A 155 -2.08 15.30 17.25
N LYS A 156 -3.28 15.87 17.11
CA LYS A 156 -4.30 15.82 18.17
C LYS A 156 -4.82 14.41 18.36
N GLU A 157 -5.10 13.69 17.29
CA GLU A 157 -5.58 12.30 17.34
C GLU A 157 -4.55 11.38 17.99
N PHE A 158 -3.30 11.42 17.57
CA PHE A 158 -2.23 10.57 18.05
C PHE A 158 -1.49 11.14 19.29
N LYS A 159 -2.01 12.18 19.92
CA LYS A 159 -1.43 12.72 21.17
C LYS A 159 -1.38 11.66 22.26
N GLY A 160 -0.19 11.39 22.80
CA GLY A 160 0.02 10.41 23.87
C GLY A 160 0.13 8.96 23.39
N TYR A 161 0.32 8.76 22.08
CA TYR A 161 0.81 7.49 21.55
C TYR A 161 2.31 7.36 21.81
N ASP A 162 2.78 6.14 22.04
CA ASP A 162 4.19 5.85 22.30
C ASP A 162 5.03 5.93 21.00
N CYS A 163 4.46 5.48 19.87
CA CYS A 163 5.04 5.65 18.54
C CYS A 163 4.00 5.56 17.42
N ILE A 164 4.44 5.90 16.17
CA ILE A 164 3.67 5.70 14.95
C ILE A 164 4.53 4.95 13.94
N GLN A 165 4.05 3.83 13.46
CA GLN A 165 4.67 3.07 12.39
C GLN A 165 4.38 3.71 11.04
N ALA A 166 5.39 3.78 10.18
CA ALA A 166 5.30 4.24 8.81
C ALA A 166 6.00 3.24 7.89
N SER A 167 5.38 2.92 6.76
CA SER A 167 5.87 1.90 5.84
C SER A 167 7.03 2.37 4.95
N SER A 168 7.22 3.70 4.75
CA SER A 168 8.34 4.25 3.98
C SER A 168 9.15 5.25 4.81
N LYS A 169 10.43 5.42 4.44
CA LYS A 169 11.34 6.40 5.07
C LYS A 169 10.85 7.83 4.82
N GLU A 170 10.30 8.10 3.63
CA GLU A 170 9.71 9.40 3.30
C GLU A 170 8.52 9.71 4.21
N ALA A 171 7.58 8.76 4.39
CA ALA A 171 6.44 8.93 5.29
C ALA A 171 6.91 9.15 6.73
N MET A 172 7.86 8.35 7.23
CA MET A 172 8.46 8.53 8.55
C MET A 172 9.06 9.92 8.73
N ALA A 173 9.87 10.39 7.78
CA ALA A 173 10.49 11.72 7.82
C ALA A 173 9.42 12.83 7.83
N ARG A 174 8.36 12.66 7.05
CA ARG A 174 7.23 13.60 6.98
C ARG A 174 6.45 13.65 8.30
N LEU A 175 6.18 12.52 8.92
CA LEU A 175 5.55 12.44 10.24
C LEU A 175 6.41 13.14 11.30
N ARG A 176 7.72 12.88 11.31
CA ARG A 176 8.67 13.53 12.23
C ARG A 176 8.70 15.04 12.05
N LYS A 177 8.78 15.51 10.80
CA LYS A 177 8.74 16.95 10.45
C LYS A 177 7.46 17.63 10.94
N ASN A 178 6.34 16.91 10.96
CA ASN A 178 5.04 17.42 11.41
C ASN A 178 4.74 17.13 12.88
N GLY A 179 5.71 16.68 13.69
CA GLY A 179 5.60 16.54 15.14
C GLY A 179 4.68 15.41 15.60
N LEU A 180 4.56 14.34 14.85
CA LEU A 180 3.86 13.11 15.28
C LEU A 180 4.74 12.32 16.26
N PRO A 181 4.14 11.55 17.20
CA PRO A 181 4.89 10.81 18.21
C PRO A 181 5.82 9.75 17.64
N ASP A 182 7.11 9.82 17.93
CA ASP A 182 8.16 8.83 17.64
C ASP A 182 7.94 8.00 16.37
N PRO A 183 7.99 8.59 15.16
CA PRO A 183 7.75 7.84 13.93
C PRO A 183 8.84 6.79 13.71
N ARG A 184 8.41 5.53 13.48
CA ARG A 184 9.27 4.37 13.26
C ARG A 184 9.05 3.80 11.88
N TRP A 185 10.12 3.44 11.19
CA TRP A 185 10.05 2.81 9.90
C TRP A 185 9.93 1.30 10.01
N ILE A 186 8.79 0.77 9.59
CA ILE A 186 8.51 -0.67 9.46
C ILE A 186 8.02 -0.89 8.02
N PRO A 187 8.88 -1.33 7.09
CA PRO A 187 8.48 -1.58 5.71
C PRO A 187 7.48 -2.72 5.65
N LEU A 188 6.55 -2.64 4.70
CA LEU A 188 5.66 -3.77 4.41
C LEU A 188 6.40 -4.87 3.67
N GLY A 189 5.80 -6.05 3.62
CA GLY A 189 6.33 -7.20 2.90
C GLY A 189 5.72 -7.39 1.51
N CYS A 190 6.34 -8.29 0.76
CA CYS A 190 5.84 -8.87 -0.47
C CYS A 190 5.97 -10.39 -0.40
N ASP A 191 5.04 -11.11 -1.00
CA ASP A 191 5.17 -12.56 -1.18
C ASP A 191 6.12 -12.83 -2.36
N ILE A 192 7.41 -12.93 -2.05
CA ILE A 192 8.48 -13.12 -3.04
C ILE A 192 8.47 -14.52 -3.68
N ASN A 193 7.76 -15.48 -3.09
CA ASN A 193 7.60 -16.81 -3.67
C ASN A 193 6.47 -16.82 -4.71
N MET A 194 5.40 -16.10 -4.39
CA MET A 194 4.28 -15.91 -5.30
C MET A 194 4.66 -14.98 -6.45
N PHE A 195 5.20 -13.79 -6.15
CA PHE A 195 5.69 -12.85 -7.15
C PHE A 195 7.16 -13.17 -7.48
N SER A 196 7.36 -13.94 -8.53
CA SER A 196 8.68 -14.48 -8.92
C SER A 196 8.82 -14.51 -10.43
N PRO A 197 10.04 -14.31 -10.98
CA PRO A 197 10.31 -14.53 -12.39
C PRO A 197 9.96 -15.94 -12.87
N THR A 198 9.91 -16.93 -11.96
CA THR A 198 9.52 -18.31 -12.28
C THR A 198 8.04 -18.47 -12.66
N LYS A 199 7.21 -17.45 -12.40
CA LYS A 199 5.80 -17.40 -12.83
C LYS A 199 5.62 -16.92 -14.27
N ARG A 200 6.72 -16.65 -15.00
CA ARG A 200 6.69 -16.27 -16.41
C ARG A 200 6.01 -17.35 -17.25
N ASP A 201 5.05 -16.92 -18.04
CA ASP A 201 4.28 -17.76 -18.95
C ASP A 201 4.67 -17.43 -20.40
N GLU A 202 5.40 -18.32 -21.05
CA GLU A 202 5.86 -18.11 -22.41
C GLU A 202 4.71 -18.06 -23.44
N SER A 203 3.58 -18.72 -23.15
CA SER A 203 2.39 -18.61 -23.99
C SER A 203 1.83 -17.18 -23.97
N LEU A 204 1.71 -16.61 -22.76
CA LEU A 204 1.27 -15.22 -22.59
C LEU A 204 2.28 -14.23 -23.20
N VAL A 205 3.59 -14.47 -23.04
CA VAL A 205 4.62 -13.64 -23.66
C VAL A 205 4.48 -13.64 -25.19
N ASN A 206 4.36 -14.82 -25.82
CA ASN A 206 4.19 -14.96 -27.26
C ASN A 206 2.91 -14.28 -27.76
N GLU A 207 1.83 -14.41 -26.99
CA GLU A 207 0.55 -13.74 -27.26
C GLU A 207 0.70 -12.20 -27.23
N LEU A 208 1.35 -11.64 -26.21
CA LEU A 208 1.58 -10.20 -26.07
C LEU A 208 2.56 -9.67 -27.12
N LYS A 209 3.60 -10.43 -27.43
CA LYS A 209 4.57 -10.08 -28.47
C LYS A 209 3.98 -10.14 -29.87
N ALA A 210 2.94 -10.95 -30.12
CA ALA A 210 2.20 -11.06 -31.38
C ALA A 210 3.13 -11.12 -32.62
N GLY A 211 4.09 -12.05 -32.61
CA GLY A 211 5.05 -12.29 -33.68
C GLY A 211 6.21 -11.28 -33.80
N ASN A 212 6.27 -10.24 -32.98
CA ASN A 212 7.40 -9.32 -32.92
C ASN A 212 8.17 -9.50 -31.60
N PRO A 213 9.34 -10.19 -31.57
CA PRO A 213 10.12 -10.41 -30.37
C PRO A 213 10.55 -9.11 -29.66
N GLU A 214 10.76 -8.04 -30.43
CA GLU A 214 11.17 -6.71 -29.93
C GLU A 214 9.98 -5.88 -29.43
N ARG A 215 8.75 -6.40 -29.48
CA ARG A 215 7.60 -5.66 -28.97
C ARG A 215 7.71 -5.47 -27.47
N LEU A 216 7.76 -4.21 -27.03
CA LEU A 216 7.72 -3.85 -25.62
C LEU A 216 6.38 -4.25 -25.01
N THR A 217 6.42 -4.90 -23.84
CA THR A 217 5.22 -5.31 -23.10
C THR A 217 5.15 -4.64 -21.75
N LEU A 218 3.98 -4.06 -21.41
CA LEU A 218 3.71 -3.30 -20.19
C LEU A 218 2.47 -3.86 -19.50
N PHE A 219 2.46 -3.84 -18.16
CA PHE A 219 1.30 -4.21 -17.34
C PHE A 219 0.92 -3.10 -16.38
N PHE A 220 -0.36 -2.72 -16.37
CA PHE A 220 -0.90 -1.65 -15.54
C PHE A 220 -2.05 -2.18 -14.66
N PRO A 221 -1.76 -2.89 -13.54
CA PRO A 221 -2.77 -3.48 -12.65
C PRO A 221 -3.18 -2.52 -11.53
N HIS A 222 -3.72 -1.37 -11.90
CA HIS A 222 -4.05 -0.34 -10.93
C HIS A 222 -5.51 0.11 -11.05
N ARG A 223 -5.97 0.82 -10.01
CA ARG A 223 -7.21 1.58 -10.14
C ARG A 223 -7.08 2.57 -11.30
N HIS A 224 -8.00 2.53 -12.27
CA HIS A 224 -7.99 3.40 -13.43
C HIS A 224 -8.40 4.82 -13.05
N CYS A 225 -7.43 5.62 -12.64
CA CYS A 225 -7.59 7.03 -12.27
C CYS A 225 -6.28 7.80 -12.50
N ASN A 226 -6.39 9.13 -12.65
CA ASN A 226 -5.24 10.00 -12.90
C ASN A 226 -4.20 9.98 -11.77
N GLU A 227 -4.60 9.64 -10.55
CA GLU A 227 -3.67 9.46 -9.43
C GLU A 227 -2.66 8.35 -9.71
N LYS A 228 -3.09 7.27 -10.36
CA LYS A 228 -2.23 6.13 -10.73
C LYS A 228 -1.47 6.34 -12.04
N GLY A 229 -1.70 7.44 -12.75
CA GLY A 229 -0.99 7.79 -13.99
C GLY A 229 -1.58 7.19 -15.24
N ILE A 230 -2.87 6.82 -15.22
CA ILE A 230 -3.57 6.31 -16.40
C ILE A 230 -3.57 7.34 -17.54
N ASP A 231 -3.77 8.62 -17.21
CA ASP A 231 -3.73 9.75 -18.13
C ASP A 231 -2.37 9.87 -18.85
N LEU A 232 -1.28 9.64 -18.14
CA LEU A 232 0.06 9.65 -18.70
C LEU A 232 0.28 8.49 -19.66
N LEU A 233 -0.11 7.28 -19.26
CA LEU A 233 0.11 6.07 -20.05
C LEU A 233 -0.71 6.08 -21.35
N LEU A 234 -1.98 6.46 -21.28
CA LEU A 234 -2.83 6.59 -22.45
C LEU A 234 -2.32 7.68 -23.41
N GLY A 235 -1.90 8.83 -22.87
CA GLY A 235 -1.32 9.93 -23.67
C GLY A 235 0.05 9.60 -24.27
N ALA A 236 0.82 8.68 -23.64
CA ALA A 236 2.14 8.30 -24.12
C ALA A 236 2.10 7.25 -25.23
N TYR A 237 0.98 6.56 -25.49
CA TYR A 237 0.91 5.41 -26.39
C TYR A 237 1.43 5.70 -27.80
N ASP A 238 0.88 6.71 -28.48
CA ASP A 238 1.25 7.07 -29.86
C ASP A 238 2.70 7.58 -29.93
N ILE A 239 3.15 8.32 -28.90
CA ILE A 239 4.52 8.84 -28.79
C ILE A 239 5.49 7.65 -28.66
N LEU A 240 5.15 6.69 -27.80
CA LEU A 240 5.94 5.49 -27.54
C LEU A 240 6.03 4.62 -28.79
N SER A 241 4.90 4.38 -29.46
CA SER A 241 4.84 3.63 -30.74
C SER A 241 5.74 4.24 -31.79
N LYS A 242 5.72 5.57 -31.93
CA LYS A 242 6.58 6.29 -32.88
C LYS A 242 8.07 6.16 -32.53
N LYS A 243 8.43 6.25 -31.25
CA LYS A 243 9.82 6.16 -30.78
C LYS A 243 10.39 4.75 -30.91
N LEU A 244 9.58 3.73 -30.68
CA LEU A 244 9.96 2.32 -30.81
C LEU A 244 9.95 1.84 -32.25
N GLY A 245 9.24 2.51 -33.18
CA GLY A 245 9.01 2.05 -34.55
C GLY A 245 7.99 0.91 -34.65
N HIS A 246 7.32 0.56 -33.60
CA HIS A 246 6.24 -0.44 -33.53
C HIS A 246 5.32 -0.15 -32.33
N GLU A 247 4.10 -0.66 -32.36
CA GLU A 247 3.16 -0.54 -31.24
C GLU A 247 3.61 -1.40 -30.03
N PRO A 248 3.65 -0.83 -28.80
CA PRO A 248 3.86 -1.61 -27.60
C PRO A 248 2.60 -2.41 -27.24
N ALA A 249 2.75 -3.52 -26.54
CA ALA A 249 1.63 -4.22 -25.94
C ALA A 249 1.40 -3.73 -24.51
N ILE A 250 0.17 -3.29 -24.21
CA ILE A 250 -0.21 -2.84 -22.86
C ILE A 250 -1.40 -3.66 -22.37
N VAL A 251 -1.24 -4.26 -21.19
CA VAL A 251 -2.33 -4.95 -20.49
C VAL A 251 -2.80 -4.09 -19.33
N PHE A 252 -4.07 -3.70 -19.37
CA PHE A 252 -4.75 -3.01 -18.28
C PHE A 252 -5.57 -3.99 -17.45
N ALA A 253 -5.37 -3.97 -16.12
CA ALA A 253 -6.19 -4.72 -15.17
C ALA A 253 -6.69 -3.79 -14.06
N GLY A 254 -7.92 -4.00 -13.60
CA GLY A 254 -8.53 -3.21 -12.55
C GLY A 254 -9.77 -2.46 -13.01
N THR A 255 -10.23 -1.51 -12.20
CA THR A 255 -11.40 -0.69 -12.47
C THR A 255 -11.20 0.73 -11.94
N GLY A 256 -12.04 1.67 -12.30
CA GLY A 256 -11.97 3.04 -11.80
C GLY A 256 -12.67 4.06 -12.68
N PRO A 257 -12.62 5.35 -12.30
CA PRO A 257 -13.33 6.42 -13.04
C PRO A 257 -12.91 6.57 -14.50
N SER A 258 -11.67 6.19 -14.84
CA SER A 258 -11.13 6.28 -16.21
C SER A 258 -11.29 4.98 -17.02
N LEU A 259 -12.08 4.00 -16.54
CA LEU A 259 -12.33 2.76 -17.26
C LEU A 259 -12.87 2.95 -18.68
N PRO A 260 -13.82 3.89 -18.95
CA PRO A 260 -14.29 4.11 -20.33
C PRO A 260 -13.16 4.47 -21.32
N LEU A 261 -12.18 5.29 -20.87
CA LEU A 261 -11.03 5.65 -21.71
C LEU A 261 -10.11 4.44 -21.97
N VAL A 262 -9.93 3.57 -20.99
CA VAL A 262 -9.15 2.32 -21.16
C VAL A 262 -9.82 1.42 -22.16
N GLN A 263 -11.14 1.23 -22.08
CA GLN A 263 -11.90 0.39 -23.02
C GLN A 263 -11.89 0.98 -24.44
N GLU A 264 -12.04 2.29 -24.58
CA GLU A 264 -11.92 2.98 -25.87
C GLU A 264 -10.53 2.76 -26.49
N THR A 265 -9.46 2.90 -25.67
CA THR A 265 -8.09 2.67 -26.13
C THR A 265 -7.87 1.22 -26.52
N ALA A 266 -8.38 0.26 -25.75
CA ALA A 266 -8.30 -1.17 -26.09
C ALA A 266 -9.06 -1.54 -27.34
N ASN A 267 -10.14 -0.84 -27.66
CA ASN A 267 -10.87 -1.02 -28.94
C ASN A 267 -10.18 -0.37 -30.13
N LYS A 268 -9.38 0.68 -29.89
CA LYS A 268 -8.68 1.44 -30.93
C LYS A 268 -7.37 0.79 -31.39
N TYR A 269 -6.62 0.20 -30.46
CA TYR A 269 -5.28 -0.32 -30.70
C TYR A 269 -5.23 -1.84 -30.53
N GLU A 270 -4.69 -2.55 -31.52
CA GLU A 270 -4.64 -4.02 -31.58
C GLU A 270 -3.89 -4.64 -30.39
N HIS A 271 -2.83 -3.98 -29.93
CA HIS A 271 -1.96 -4.49 -28.87
C HIS A 271 -2.25 -3.92 -27.47
N VAL A 272 -3.39 -3.25 -27.31
CA VAL A 272 -3.87 -2.80 -26.00
C VAL A 272 -5.02 -3.70 -25.54
N ARG A 273 -4.90 -4.23 -24.34
CA ARG A 273 -5.89 -5.17 -23.77
C ARG A 273 -6.40 -4.71 -22.43
N TYR A 274 -7.69 -4.86 -22.21
CA TYR A 274 -8.32 -4.73 -20.90
C TYR A 274 -8.84 -6.10 -20.45
N VAL A 275 -8.28 -6.62 -19.34
CA VAL A 275 -8.57 -7.97 -18.84
C VAL A 275 -9.51 -7.99 -17.63
N GLY A 276 -10.11 -6.83 -17.29
CA GLY A 276 -10.99 -6.74 -16.13
C GLY A 276 -10.25 -6.63 -14.80
N PHE A 277 -10.95 -6.97 -13.72
CA PHE A 277 -10.36 -7.01 -12.38
C PHE A 277 -9.83 -8.42 -12.09
N ILE A 278 -8.54 -8.53 -11.86
CA ILE A 278 -7.88 -9.81 -11.55
C ILE A 278 -8.03 -10.11 -10.05
N ASN A 279 -8.78 -11.15 -9.71
CA ASN A 279 -8.96 -11.62 -8.34
C ASN A 279 -7.88 -12.62 -7.90
N SER A 280 -7.33 -13.37 -8.84
CA SER A 280 -6.32 -14.40 -8.59
C SER A 280 -4.94 -13.76 -8.41
N ILE A 281 -4.29 -14.04 -7.28
CA ILE A 281 -2.93 -13.60 -7.03
C ILE A 281 -1.92 -14.33 -7.94
N ASP A 282 -2.19 -15.59 -8.29
CA ASP A 282 -1.40 -16.35 -9.27
C ASP A 282 -1.45 -15.73 -10.66
N GLU A 283 -2.65 -15.35 -11.11
CA GLU A 283 -2.84 -14.68 -12.39
C GLU A 283 -2.14 -13.32 -12.41
N MET A 284 -2.23 -12.56 -11.32
CA MET A 284 -1.51 -11.29 -11.17
C MET A 284 0.01 -11.50 -11.26
N ALA A 285 0.55 -12.51 -10.57
CA ALA A 285 1.97 -12.85 -10.60
C ALA A 285 2.42 -13.29 -12.00
N ARG A 286 1.58 -14.05 -12.71
CA ARG A 286 1.80 -14.48 -14.09
C ARG A 286 1.94 -13.28 -15.04
N TYR A 287 1.05 -12.30 -14.96
CA TYR A 287 1.15 -11.08 -15.75
C TYR A 287 2.42 -10.29 -15.43
N TYR A 288 2.70 -10.03 -14.16
CA TYR A 288 3.93 -9.32 -13.77
C TYR A 288 5.19 -10.01 -14.29
N ALA A 289 5.30 -11.34 -14.19
CA ALA A 289 6.48 -12.08 -14.64
C ALA A 289 6.61 -12.16 -16.16
N SER A 290 5.52 -11.89 -16.91
CA SER A 290 5.45 -12.06 -18.38
C SER A 290 5.59 -10.75 -19.16
N VAL A 291 5.84 -9.62 -18.48
CA VAL A 291 6.05 -8.32 -19.13
C VAL A 291 7.50 -7.83 -18.99
N ASP A 292 7.84 -6.78 -19.74
CA ASP A 292 9.21 -6.27 -19.76
C ASP A 292 9.48 -5.21 -18.71
N ILE A 293 8.54 -4.27 -18.50
CA ILE A 293 8.69 -3.09 -17.64
C ILE A 293 7.45 -2.93 -16.75
N GLY A 294 7.70 -2.68 -15.47
CA GLY A 294 6.68 -2.28 -14.52
C GLY A 294 6.52 -0.75 -14.45
N LEU A 295 5.30 -0.30 -14.15
CA LEU A 295 4.96 1.12 -14.08
C LEU A 295 4.53 1.51 -12.68
N ALA A 296 5.22 2.48 -12.08
CA ALA A 296 4.97 3.02 -10.74
C ALA A 296 4.75 4.54 -10.79
N LEU A 297 3.74 4.99 -11.55
CA LEU A 297 3.54 6.37 -11.96
C LEU A 297 2.85 7.26 -10.89
N SER A 298 2.54 6.71 -9.72
CA SER A 298 1.93 7.45 -8.61
C SER A 298 2.98 7.95 -7.63
N GLY A 299 3.12 9.26 -7.48
CA GLY A 299 3.97 9.88 -6.45
C GLY A 299 3.32 9.95 -5.06
N TRP A 300 2.20 9.29 -4.83
CA TRP A 300 1.42 9.36 -3.57
C TRP A 300 1.29 8.03 -2.85
N GLU A 301 1.94 7.01 -3.35
CA GLU A 301 2.03 5.72 -2.66
C GLU A 301 2.82 5.87 -1.36
N THR A 302 2.28 5.32 -0.27
CA THR A 302 2.99 5.30 1.02
C THR A 302 4.05 4.21 1.08
N PHE A 303 3.80 3.07 0.45
CA PHE A 303 4.74 1.97 0.32
C PHE A 303 4.77 1.35 -1.08
N GLY A 304 3.59 1.15 -1.71
CA GLY A 304 3.49 0.61 -3.05
C GLY A 304 3.70 -0.90 -3.12
N LEU A 305 2.79 -1.69 -2.54
CA LEU A 305 2.85 -3.15 -2.63
C LEU A 305 2.98 -3.64 -4.07
N SER A 306 2.22 -3.05 -5.01
CA SER A 306 2.30 -3.37 -6.43
C SER A 306 3.66 -3.07 -7.07
N ILE A 307 4.40 -2.11 -6.51
CA ILE A 307 5.77 -1.80 -6.94
C ILE A 307 6.70 -2.95 -6.57
N LEU A 308 6.64 -3.40 -5.30
CA LEU A 308 7.44 -4.55 -4.86
C LEU A 308 7.02 -5.85 -5.55
N GLU A 309 5.74 -6.07 -5.79
CA GLU A 309 5.23 -7.23 -6.54
C GLU A 309 5.81 -7.26 -7.97
N SER A 310 5.83 -6.13 -8.63
CA SER A 310 6.46 -5.98 -9.94
C SER A 310 7.97 -6.26 -9.90
N MET A 311 8.69 -5.66 -8.94
CA MET A 311 10.12 -5.89 -8.75
C MET A 311 10.45 -7.33 -8.38
N ALA A 312 9.66 -7.94 -7.49
CA ALA A 312 9.80 -9.36 -7.09
C ALA A 312 9.61 -10.31 -8.28
N SER A 313 8.73 -9.95 -9.21
CA SER A 313 8.53 -10.67 -10.48
C SER A 313 9.64 -10.42 -11.51
N GLY A 314 10.64 -9.60 -11.17
CA GLY A 314 11.80 -9.33 -12.00
C GLY A 314 11.62 -8.18 -12.98
N ASN A 315 10.70 -7.23 -12.75
CA ASN A 315 10.54 -6.09 -13.65
C ASN A 315 11.43 -4.91 -13.24
N ALA A 316 12.13 -4.34 -14.21
CA ALA A 316 12.64 -2.98 -14.09
C ALA A 316 11.47 -1.98 -14.08
N LEU A 317 11.64 -0.82 -13.44
CA LEU A 317 10.53 0.12 -13.21
C LEU A 317 10.75 1.48 -13.87
N VAL A 318 9.67 2.06 -14.37
CA VAL A 318 9.57 3.51 -14.52
C VAL A 318 8.78 4.05 -13.34
N GLY A 319 9.44 4.85 -12.48
CA GLY A 319 8.89 5.38 -11.25
C GLY A 319 8.58 6.87 -11.27
N ALA A 320 7.57 7.28 -10.51
CA ALA A 320 7.30 8.70 -10.25
C ALA A 320 8.45 9.35 -9.46
N SER A 321 8.60 10.68 -9.57
CA SER A 321 9.64 11.47 -8.90
C SER A 321 9.38 11.75 -7.41
N ALA A 322 8.42 11.06 -6.77
CA ALA A 322 8.08 11.22 -5.36
C ALA A 322 7.41 9.94 -4.81
N GLY A 323 7.29 9.87 -3.49
CA GLY A 323 6.62 8.76 -2.79
C GLY A 323 7.43 7.47 -2.85
N ALA A 324 6.76 6.35 -2.56
CA ALA A 324 7.39 5.04 -2.53
C ALA A 324 8.02 4.63 -3.88
N ALA A 325 7.47 5.06 -5.00
CA ALA A 325 8.05 4.79 -6.32
C ALA A 325 9.46 5.38 -6.45
N PHE A 326 9.64 6.62 -6.02
CA PHE A 326 10.96 7.26 -5.99
C PHE A 326 11.92 6.53 -5.05
N GLU A 327 11.46 6.19 -3.83
CA GLU A 327 12.28 5.49 -2.83
C GLU A 327 12.76 4.13 -3.36
N HIS A 328 11.84 3.28 -3.85
CA HIS A 328 12.18 1.94 -4.34
C HIS A 328 13.08 1.95 -5.57
N VAL A 329 12.82 2.80 -6.57
CA VAL A 329 13.63 2.87 -7.79
C VAL A 329 15.03 3.41 -7.48
N THR A 330 15.12 4.46 -6.65
CA THR A 330 16.41 5.06 -6.29
C THR A 330 17.27 4.13 -5.45
N GLU A 331 16.69 3.46 -4.45
CA GLU A 331 17.44 2.55 -3.56
C GLU A 331 17.87 1.26 -4.26
N SER A 332 17.04 0.76 -5.19
CA SER A 332 17.36 -0.47 -5.93
C SER A 332 18.33 -0.23 -7.08
N GLY A 333 18.31 0.95 -7.67
CA GLY A 333 18.93 1.23 -8.97
C GLY A 333 18.38 0.34 -10.09
N ALA A 334 17.11 -0.07 -10.00
CA ALA A 334 16.46 -1.01 -10.90
C ALA A 334 15.41 -0.33 -11.78
N GLY A 335 15.71 0.83 -12.32
CA GLY A 335 14.77 1.54 -13.16
C GLY A 335 15.14 3.01 -13.38
N THR A 336 14.18 3.75 -13.90
CA THR A 336 14.31 5.18 -14.25
C THR A 336 13.20 5.99 -13.56
N ILE A 337 13.53 7.20 -13.13
CA ILE A 337 12.58 8.13 -12.52
C ILE A 337 12.06 9.12 -13.57
N LEU A 338 10.75 9.33 -13.60
CA LEU A 338 10.12 10.36 -14.43
C LEU A 338 10.66 11.75 -14.06
N LYS A 339 11.24 12.46 -15.02
CA LYS A 339 11.72 13.84 -14.83
C LYS A 339 10.55 14.81 -14.66
N GLU A 340 9.51 14.62 -15.44
CA GLU A 340 8.28 15.43 -15.43
C GLU A 340 7.06 14.51 -15.57
N ARG A 341 5.90 14.98 -15.06
CA ARG A 341 4.66 14.22 -15.15
C ARG A 341 3.92 14.55 -16.45
N THR A 342 4.53 14.18 -17.59
CA THR A 342 3.97 14.35 -18.93
C THR A 342 4.01 13.04 -19.72
N PRO A 343 3.13 12.85 -20.72
CA PRO A 343 3.18 11.69 -21.62
C PRO A 343 4.51 11.55 -22.35
N GLU A 344 5.10 12.66 -22.79
CA GLU A 344 6.39 12.72 -23.49
C GLU A 344 7.50 12.19 -22.58
N ALA A 345 7.59 12.70 -21.35
CA ALA A 345 8.60 12.27 -20.38
C ALA A 345 8.42 10.78 -20.00
N LEU A 346 7.18 10.28 -19.96
CA LEU A 346 6.92 8.86 -19.72
C LEU A 346 7.43 8.01 -20.91
N ALA A 347 7.13 8.41 -22.15
CA ALA A 347 7.60 7.70 -23.33
C ALA A 347 9.13 7.69 -23.40
N ASP A 348 9.80 8.82 -23.09
CA ASP A 348 11.26 8.92 -23.04
C ASP A 348 11.85 7.97 -21.99
N ALA A 349 11.31 7.98 -20.77
CA ALA A 349 11.78 7.13 -19.68
C ALA A 349 11.61 5.63 -19.98
N ILE A 350 10.49 5.24 -20.60
CA ILE A 350 10.27 3.86 -21.03
C ILE A 350 11.27 3.44 -22.11
N VAL A 351 11.49 4.26 -23.13
CA VAL A 351 12.44 3.97 -24.23
C VAL A 351 13.87 3.90 -23.70
N GLU A 352 14.27 4.86 -22.85
CA GLU A 352 15.59 4.86 -22.22
C GLU A 352 15.82 3.56 -21.42
N LEU A 353 14.84 3.16 -20.60
CA LEU A 353 14.92 1.94 -19.82
C LEU A 353 14.94 0.69 -20.71
N TYR A 354 14.11 0.65 -21.77
CA TYR A 354 14.03 -0.48 -22.69
C TYR A 354 15.34 -0.75 -23.42
N HIS A 355 16.09 0.29 -23.78
CA HIS A 355 17.40 0.18 -24.43
C HIS A 355 18.58 0.06 -23.44
N SER A 356 18.33 0.06 -22.13
CA SER A 356 19.35 -0.17 -21.12
C SER A 356 19.68 -1.66 -20.96
N ASP A 357 20.64 -2.01 -20.06
CA ASP A 357 20.84 -3.40 -19.67
C ASP A 357 19.66 -3.90 -18.81
N MET A 358 18.56 -4.26 -19.50
CA MET A 358 17.34 -4.76 -18.90
C MET A 358 17.58 -5.97 -18.00
N GLN A 359 18.52 -6.85 -18.35
CA GLN A 359 18.80 -8.05 -17.56
C GLN A 359 19.45 -7.69 -16.22
N ALA A 360 20.38 -6.73 -16.23
CA ALA A 360 20.96 -6.21 -14.98
C ALA A 360 19.91 -5.49 -14.13
N MET A 361 19.02 -4.69 -14.75
CA MET A 361 17.93 -4.00 -14.05
C MET A 361 16.94 -4.98 -13.43
N LYS A 362 16.54 -6.02 -14.15
CA LYS A 362 15.64 -7.09 -13.68
C LYS A 362 16.24 -7.84 -12.47
N ARG A 363 17.53 -8.18 -12.53
CA ARG A 363 18.24 -8.80 -11.38
C ARG A 363 18.26 -7.87 -10.16
N LYS A 364 18.59 -6.59 -10.34
CA LYS A 364 18.58 -5.61 -9.25
C LYS A 364 17.20 -5.47 -8.62
N ALA A 365 16.13 -5.41 -9.43
CA ALA A 365 14.75 -5.34 -8.97
C ALA A 365 14.42 -6.53 -8.05
N ARG A 366 14.69 -7.74 -8.52
CA ARG A 366 14.46 -8.98 -7.76
C ARG A 366 15.25 -8.99 -6.44
N THR A 367 16.55 -8.76 -6.49
CA THR A 367 17.43 -8.72 -5.29
C THR A 367 16.99 -7.66 -4.27
N TYR A 368 16.47 -6.53 -4.76
CA TYR A 368 15.93 -5.51 -3.86
C TYR A 368 14.63 -5.94 -3.20
N ALA A 369 13.69 -6.50 -3.96
CA ALA A 369 12.40 -6.94 -3.44
C ALA A 369 12.53 -8.08 -2.41
N GLU A 370 13.53 -8.94 -2.55
CA GLU A 370 13.83 -10.03 -1.60
C GLU A 370 14.16 -9.56 -0.18
N LYS A 371 14.48 -8.28 -0.01
CA LYS A 371 14.72 -7.68 1.33
C LYS A 371 13.42 -7.37 2.09
N PHE A 372 12.27 -7.56 1.47
CA PHE A 372 10.97 -7.18 2.00
C PHE A 372 10.02 -8.38 2.04
N SER A 373 10.16 -9.22 3.06
CA SER A 373 9.20 -10.29 3.31
C SER A 373 8.15 -9.88 4.33
N TRP A 374 6.98 -10.53 4.32
CA TRP A 374 5.98 -10.33 5.34
C TRP A 374 6.46 -10.79 6.72
N ASP A 375 7.23 -11.87 6.79
CA ASP A 375 7.81 -12.37 8.04
C ASP A 375 8.78 -11.36 8.66
N ASP A 376 9.65 -10.73 7.85
CA ASP A 376 10.54 -9.67 8.32
C ASP A 376 9.74 -8.43 8.79
N CYS A 377 8.69 -8.05 8.07
CA CYS A 377 7.82 -6.93 8.46
C CYS A 377 7.23 -7.16 9.86
N PHE A 378 6.58 -8.30 10.09
CA PHE A 378 5.90 -8.57 11.36
C PHE A 378 6.87 -8.93 12.49
N SER A 379 8.02 -9.53 12.19
CA SER A 379 9.09 -9.74 13.17
C SER A 379 9.64 -8.40 13.68
N ARG A 380 9.94 -7.45 12.80
CA ARG A 380 10.35 -6.08 13.19
C ARG A 380 9.26 -5.35 13.96
N GLN A 381 8.01 -5.57 13.62
CA GLN A 381 6.87 -5.01 14.34
C GLN A 381 6.80 -5.56 15.78
N LEU A 382 6.95 -6.87 15.97
CA LEU A 382 7.02 -7.51 17.29
C LEU A 382 8.23 -7.04 18.11
N GLU A 383 9.40 -6.89 17.49
CA GLU A 383 10.57 -6.32 18.15
C GLU A 383 10.31 -4.89 18.63
N LEU A 384 9.68 -4.06 17.81
CA LEU A 384 9.29 -2.70 18.18
C LEU A 384 8.32 -2.72 19.37
N TYR A 385 7.31 -3.57 19.36
CA TYR A 385 6.34 -3.71 20.44
C TYR A 385 7.02 -4.14 21.74
N THR A 386 7.89 -5.12 21.70
CA THR A 386 8.67 -5.58 22.84
C THR A 386 9.56 -4.47 23.42
N GLN A 387 10.25 -3.72 22.55
CA GLN A 387 11.10 -2.60 22.98
C GLN A 387 10.29 -1.48 23.68
N ILE A 388 9.10 -1.17 23.15
CA ILE A 388 8.23 -0.14 23.72
C ILE A 388 7.66 -0.60 25.08
N SER A 389 7.26 -1.87 25.17
CA SER A 389 6.73 -2.48 26.39
C SER A 389 7.79 -2.52 27.49
N ASN A 390 9.01 -2.96 27.21
CA ASN A 390 10.11 -3.11 28.18
C ASN A 390 10.70 -1.78 28.67
N LYS A 391 10.51 -0.66 27.95
CA LYS A 391 10.92 0.67 28.40
C LYS A 391 10.26 1.14 29.70
N VAL A 392 9.22 0.43 30.17
CA VAL A 392 8.54 0.75 31.43
C VAL A 392 9.17 0.07 32.63
N SER A 393 9.84 -1.08 32.45
CA SER A 393 10.49 -1.82 33.53
C SER A 393 11.81 -1.19 34.04
N SER A 394 12.30 -0.15 33.36
CA SER A 394 13.58 0.52 33.66
C SER A 394 13.45 1.99 34.11
N LYS A 395 12.26 2.42 34.51
CA LYS A 395 11.97 3.68 35.21
C LYS A 395 11.27 3.41 36.54
#